data_bd607646197113d2c0e567b030583236
#
_entry.id   bd607646197113d2c0e567b030583236
#
_cell.length_a   1.000
_cell.length_b   1.000
_cell.length_c   1.000
_cell.angle_alpha   90.00
_cell.angle_beta   90.00
_cell.angle_gamma   90.00
#
_symmetry.space_group_name_H-M   'P 1'
#
loop_
_entity.id
_entity.type
_entity.pdbx_description
1 polymer ?
#
loop_
_entity_poly.entity_id
_entity_poly.type
_entity_poly.pdbx_seq_one_letter_code
_entity_poly.pdbx_strand_id
1 'polypeptide(L)'
;MDIEFSSRWFKENIEPLLTHYKCTYRFYANGDFGSLDQVAFDSERISGEIDYWSSGRVSINLWDYEKEEMVLNLLVLEDEDVSNKINGLIKLKALLGI
;
A
#
# COMPACT_ATOMS: atom_id res chain seq x y z
N MET A 1 0.30 -15.71 11.21
CA MET A 1 1.20 -14.69 10.66
C MET A 1 0.65 -13.32 11.02
N ASP A 2 1.44 -12.53 11.71
CA ASP A 2 1.02 -11.20 12.13
C ASP A 2 1.30 -10.20 11.01
N ILE A 3 0.26 -9.54 10.57
CA ILE A 3 0.37 -8.49 9.55
C ILE A 3 0.72 -7.18 10.25
N GLU A 4 1.81 -6.56 9.82
CA GLU A 4 2.18 -5.22 10.25
C GLU A 4 1.85 -4.25 9.13
N PHE A 5 1.33 -3.07 9.47
CA PHE A 5 1.06 -2.03 8.47
C PHE A 5 2.26 -1.07 8.43
N SER A 6 3.32 -1.55 7.78
CA SER A 6 4.58 -0.84 7.63
C SER A 6 5.24 -1.17 6.30
N SER A 7 6.08 -0.27 5.81
CA SER A 7 6.85 -0.49 4.58
C SER A 7 7.83 -1.66 4.72
N ARG A 8 8.36 -1.87 5.92
CA ARG A 8 9.25 -3.00 6.21
C ARG A 8 8.54 -4.34 6.02
N TRP A 9 7.33 -4.48 6.56
CA TRP A 9 6.55 -5.71 6.42
C TRP A 9 6.21 -5.95 4.95
N PHE A 10 5.85 -4.90 4.21
CA PHE A 10 5.60 -4.97 2.77
C PHE A 10 6.83 -5.50 2.03
N LYS A 11 8.01 -4.95 2.34
CA LYS A 11 9.26 -5.35 1.70
C LYS A 11 9.60 -6.81 1.96
N GLU A 12 9.35 -7.30 3.16
CA GLU A 12 9.66 -8.68 3.56
C GLU A 12 8.64 -9.70 3.04
N ASN A 13 7.36 -9.32 2.93
CA ASN A 13 6.27 -10.26 2.69
C ASN A 13 5.53 -10.07 1.36
N ILE A 14 5.50 -8.88 0.81
CA ILE A 14 4.77 -8.58 -0.43
C ILE A 14 5.70 -8.42 -1.61
N GLU A 15 6.77 -7.64 -1.46
CA GLU A 15 7.71 -7.40 -2.56
C GLU A 15 8.24 -8.69 -3.21
N PRO A 16 8.59 -9.76 -2.46
CA PRO A 16 9.05 -11.01 -3.08
C PRO A 16 8.03 -11.65 -4.02
N LEU A 17 6.74 -11.33 -3.86
CA LEU A 17 5.67 -11.84 -4.70
C LEU A 17 5.45 -10.98 -5.95
N LEU A 18 6.02 -9.77 -5.97
CA LEU A 18 5.86 -8.81 -7.05
C LEU A 18 7.01 -8.90 -8.05
N THR A 19 7.13 -10.04 -8.73
CA THR A 19 8.28 -10.38 -9.56
C THR A 19 8.49 -9.47 -10.77
N HIS A 20 7.42 -8.81 -11.25
CA HIS A 20 7.48 -7.93 -12.42
C HIS A 20 7.27 -6.46 -12.07
N TYR A 21 7.38 -6.13 -10.79
CA TYR A 21 7.17 -4.78 -10.30
C TYR A 21 8.49 -4.16 -9.84
N LYS A 22 8.62 -2.86 -10.08
CA LYS A 22 9.68 -2.07 -9.46
C LYS A 22 9.10 -1.44 -8.20
N CYS A 23 9.70 -1.75 -7.05
CA CYS A 23 9.28 -1.20 -5.77
C CYS A 23 10.23 -0.08 -5.36
N THR A 24 9.66 1.03 -4.89
CA THR A 24 10.40 2.21 -4.43
C THR A 24 9.90 2.57 -3.04
N TYR A 25 10.83 2.83 -2.12
CA TYR A 25 10.53 3.16 -0.72
C TYR A 25 10.99 4.59 -0.42
N ARG A 26 10.11 5.38 0.18
CA ARG A 26 10.39 6.76 0.55
C ARG A 26 9.97 7.02 1.99
N PHE A 27 10.70 7.88 2.66
CA PHE A 27 10.39 8.29 4.03
C PHE A 27 10.34 9.82 4.12
N TYR A 28 9.30 10.32 4.78
CA TYR A 28 9.10 11.76 5.01
C TYR A 28 8.95 11.97 6.51
N ALA A 29 9.92 12.66 7.14
CA ALA A 29 9.95 12.83 8.60
C ALA A 29 8.84 13.72 9.15
N ASN A 30 8.39 14.71 8.36
CA ASN A 30 7.42 15.72 8.80
C ASN A 30 6.23 15.76 7.84
N GLY A 31 5.21 14.96 8.15
CA GLY A 31 3.94 14.96 7.40
C GLY A 31 2.82 15.56 8.24
N ASP A 32 1.66 15.77 7.62
CA ASP A 32 0.48 16.32 8.30
C ASP A 32 -0.06 15.39 9.38
N PHE A 33 0.21 14.08 9.25
CA PHE A 33 -0.28 13.05 10.16
C PHE A 33 0.87 12.27 10.82
N GLY A 34 1.98 12.95 11.09
CA GLY A 34 3.20 12.34 11.58
C GLY A 34 4.17 12.05 10.44
N SER A 35 5.14 11.16 10.68
CA SER A 35 6.03 10.72 9.62
C SER A 35 5.30 9.80 8.64
N LEU A 36 5.77 9.76 7.41
CA LEU A 36 5.17 8.97 6.34
C LEU A 36 6.21 8.00 5.78
N ASP A 37 5.86 6.71 5.80
CA ASP A 37 6.56 5.68 5.03
C ASP A 37 5.73 5.38 3.79
N GLN A 38 6.30 5.54 2.62
CA GLN A 38 5.62 5.36 1.36
C GLN A 38 6.24 4.23 0.57
N VAL A 39 5.39 3.33 0.06
CA VAL A 39 5.79 2.26 -0.85
C VAL A 39 5.12 2.48 -2.18
N ALA A 40 5.90 2.60 -3.24
CA ALA A 40 5.37 2.65 -4.60
C ALA A 40 5.82 1.38 -5.33
N PHE A 41 4.91 0.78 -6.09
CA PHE A 41 5.22 -0.40 -6.90
C PHE A 41 4.60 -0.22 -8.28
N ASP A 42 5.40 -0.50 -9.31
CA ASP A 42 5.05 -0.16 -10.68
C ASP A 42 5.41 -1.29 -11.63
N SER A 43 4.49 -1.58 -12.56
CA SER A 43 4.67 -2.50 -13.67
C SER A 43 4.14 -1.86 -14.95
N GLU A 44 4.24 -2.54 -16.06
CA GLU A 44 3.69 -2.05 -17.34
C GLU A 44 2.18 -1.87 -17.29
N ARG A 45 1.49 -2.66 -16.47
CA ARG A 45 0.03 -2.69 -16.43
C ARG A 45 -0.56 -1.96 -15.22
N ILE A 46 0.05 -2.09 -14.06
CA ILE A 46 -0.50 -1.58 -12.80
C ILE A 46 0.55 -0.78 -12.07
N SER A 47 0.14 0.36 -11.53
CA SER A 47 0.94 1.17 -10.63
C SER A 47 0.19 1.33 -9.31
N GLY A 48 0.88 1.19 -8.19
CA GLY A 48 0.26 1.29 -6.89
C GLY A 48 1.13 2.03 -5.88
N GLU A 49 0.49 2.46 -4.81
CA GLU A 49 1.14 3.16 -3.72
C GLU A 49 0.43 2.87 -2.41
N ILE A 50 1.21 2.65 -1.37
CA ILE A 50 0.70 2.54 -0.01
C ILE A 50 1.42 3.57 0.84
N ASP A 51 0.63 4.35 1.58
CA ASP A 51 1.13 5.35 2.52
C ASP A 51 0.84 4.88 3.94
N TYR A 52 1.89 4.77 4.74
CA TYR A 52 1.80 4.41 6.15
C TYR A 52 2.24 5.61 6.99
N TRP A 53 1.30 6.26 7.67
CA TRP A 53 1.61 7.35 8.58
C TRP A 53 1.85 6.85 9.99
N SER A 54 2.75 7.51 10.71
CA SER A 54 3.06 7.15 12.10
C SER A 54 1.86 7.31 13.04
N SER A 55 0.85 8.10 12.65
CA SER A 55 -0.41 8.21 13.39
C SER A 55 -1.27 6.95 13.33
N GLY A 56 -0.96 6.03 12.39
CA GLY A 56 -1.76 4.83 12.14
C GLY A 56 -2.66 4.92 10.91
N ARG A 57 -2.72 6.07 10.26
CA ARG A 57 -3.48 6.25 9.01
C ARG A 57 -2.80 5.47 7.89
N VAL A 58 -3.60 4.83 7.02
CA VAL A 58 -3.09 4.07 5.86
C VAL A 58 -3.90 4.43 4.62
N SER A 59 -3.22 4.65 3.52
CA SER A 59 -3.84 4.88 2.20
C SER A 59 -3.31 3.84 1.22
N ILE A 60 -4.20 3.30 0.38
CA ILE A 60 -3.84 2.30 -0.64
C ILE A 60 -4.48 2.72 -1.96
N ASN A 61 -3.67 2.86 -3.01
CA ASN A 61 -4.12 3.24 -4.34
C ASN A 61 -3.57 2.28 -5.38
N LEU A 62 -4.41 1.91 -6.35
CA LEU A 62 -4.00 1.16 -7.54
C LEU A 62 -4.56 1.80 -8.80
N TRP A 63 -3.71 2.01 -9.77
CA TRP A 63 -4.06 2.50 -11.10
C TRP A 63 -3.83 1.38 -12.12
N ASP A 64 -4.83 1.12 -12.98
CA ASP A 64 -4.72 0.16 -14.07
C ASP A 64 -4.55 0.93 -15.37
N TYR A 65 -3.38 0.80 -16.01
CA TYR A 65 -3.06 1.51 -17.25
C TYR A 65 -3.88 1.03 -18.43
N GLU A 66 -4.26 -0.24 -18.45
CA GLU A 66 -5.05 -0.81 -19.55
C GLU A 66 -6.49 -0.28 -19.51
N LYS A 67 -7.07 -0.23 -18.31
CA LYS A 67 -8.42 0.31 -18.11
C LYS A 67 -8.46 1.82 -18.01
N GLU A 68 -7.31 2.45 -17.81
CA GLU A 68 -7.16 3.89 -17.60
C GLU A 68 -8.03 4.38 -16.43
N GLU A 69 -8.04 3.63 -15.33
CA GLU A 69 -8.83 3.97 -14.15
C GLU A 69 -8.17 3.55 -12.84
N MET A 70 -8.56 4.21 -11.76
CA MET A 70 -8.19 3.84 -10.41
C MET A 70 -9.06 2.64 -9.99
N VAL A 71 -8.44 1.46 -9.82
CA VAL A 71 -9.17 0.23 -9.46
C VAL A 71 -9.24 0.00 -7.96
N LEU A 72 -8.43 0.71 -7.18
CA LEU A 72 -8.49 0.70 -5.72
C LEU A 72 -8.08 2.06 -5.20
N ASN A 73 -8.88 2.62 -4.31
CA ASN A 73 -8.59 3.90 -3.67
C ASN A 73 -9.20 3.88 -2.27
N LEU A 74 -8.36 3.59 -1.28
CA LEU A 74 -8.78 3.44 0.11
C LEU A 74 -8.01 4.38 1.02
N LEU A 75 -8.72 4.93 1.99
CA LEU A 75 -8.13 5.67 3.10
C LEU A 75 -8.72 5.13 4.39
N VAL A 76 -7.86 4.60 5.26
CA VAL A 76 -8.27 4.11 6.58
C VAL A 76 -7.69 5.06 7.63
N LEU A 77 -8.57 5.72 8.36
CA LEU A 77 -8.19 6.68 9.39
C LEU A 77 -7.66 5.97 10.64
N GLU A 78 -6.90 6.69 11.45
CA GLU A 78 -6.24 6.16 12.64
C GLU A 78 -7.21 5.61 13.70
N ASP A 79 -8.45 6.11 13.73
CA ASP A 79 -9.49 5.68 14.69
C ASP A 79 -10.43 4.59 14.15
N GLU A 80 -10.22 4.15 12.90
CA GLU A 80 -11.02 3.07 12.33
C GLU A 80 -10.54 1.71 12.83
N ASP A 81 -11.42 0.72 12.75
CA ASP A 81 -11.10 -0.65 13.14
C ASP A 81 -9.97 -1.20 12.25
N VAL A 82 -9.05 -1.94 12.86
CA VAL A 82 -7.92 -2.54 12.15
C VAL A 82 -8.37 -3.50 11.04
N SER A 83 -9.58 -4.07 11.16
CA SER A 83 -10.14 -4.93 10.11
C SER A 83 -10.27 -4.22 8.77
N ASN A 84 -10.44 -2.89 8.76
CA ASN A 84 -10.51 -2.11 7.53
C ASN A 84 -9.15 -2.09 6.82
N LYS A 85 -8.05 -2.03 7.56
CA LYS A 85 -6.70 -2.12 6.98
C LYS A 85 -6.44 -3.52 6.42
N ILE A 86 -6.84 -4.54 7.15
CA ILE A 86 -6.70 -5.94 6.73
C ILE A 86 -7.49 -6.19 5.46
N ASN A 87 -8.73 -5.73 5.40
CA ASN A 87 -9.58 -5.87 4.21
C ASN A 87 -8.99 -5.13 3.01
N GLY A 88 -8.41 -3.96 3.23
CA GLY A 88 -7.73 -3.20 2.19
C GLY A 88 -6.54 -3.98 1.61
N LEU A 89 -5.74 -4.59 2.46
CA LEU A 89 -4.60 -5.40 2.04
C LEU A 89 -5.06 -6.65 1.27
N ILE A 90 -6.15 -7.29 1.71
CA ILE A 90 -6.72 -8.45 1.02
C ILE A 90 -7.18 -8.07 -0.38
N LYS A 91 -7.87 -6.93 -0.53
CA LYS A 91 -8.30 -6.42 -1.83
C LYS A 91 -7.10 -6.11 -2.73
N LEU A 92 -6.08 -5.50 -2.18
CA LEU A 92 -4.85 -5.19 -2.91
C LEU A 92 -4.23 -6.47 -3.46
N LYS A 93 -4.04 -7.48 -2.62
CA LYS A 93 -3.45 -8.76 -3.03
C LYS A 93 -4.28 -9.44 -4.11
N ALA A 94 -5.60 -9.42 -3.98
CA ALA A 94 -6.51 -10.02 -4.97
C ALA A 94 -6.37 -9.33 -6.32
N LEU A 95 -6.32 -8.00 -6.34
CA LEU A 95 -6.18 -7.23 -7.58
C LEU A 95 -4.80 -7.42 -8.23
N LEU A 96 -3.76 -7.65 -7.43
CA LEU A 96 -2.42 -7.93 -7.92
C LEU A 96 -2.21 -9.40 -8.30
N GLY A 97 -3.13 -10.29 -7.94
CA GLY A 97 -3.04 -11.71 -8.23
C GLY A 97 -2.01 -12.45 -7.37
N ILE A 98 -1.82 -12.02 -6.16
CA ILE A 98 -0.81 -12.62 -5.26
C ILE A 98 -1.40 -13.16 -3.96
#